data_b53e7dc7205152cdd279cf0f279d4541
#
_entry.id   b53e7dc7205152cdd279cf0f279d4541
#
_cell.length_a   1.000
_cell.length_b   1.000
_cell.length_c   1.000
_cell.angle_alpha   90.00
_cell.angle_beta   90.00
_cell.angle_gamma   90.00
#
_symmetry.space_group_name_H-M   'P 1'
#
loop_
_entity.id
_entity.type
_entity.pdbx_description
1 polymer ?
#
loop_
_entity_poly.entity_id
_entity_poly.type
_entity_poly.pdbx_seq_one_letter_code
_entity_poly.pdbx_strand_id
1 'polypeptide(L)'
;KTISTVEELQEFWKQCENLSSQIDLKNIWEITNGTPSPVSIKNLTELYWGPITNTTHEVALVLHMERGQEYFKCDGNSYLPKSRESVLEMQKRKEQKRQDLERTSIFIRNLLQGNLPQEITGIESELLHHIREYAIHGTEYQSNQKVHDLLGSLDRNTRDLQQYCFDLLVSAGLFSKDEPIEIHRA
;
A
#
# COMPACT_ATOMS: atom_id res chain seq x y z
N LYS A 1 14.94 -16.60 -30.09
CA LYS A 1 14.41 -17.98 -29.93
C LYS A 1 12.89 -17.82 -29.88
N THR A 2 12.18 -18.51 -30.78
CA THR A 2 10.71 -18.47 -30.82
C THR A 2 10.17 -19.45 -29.77
N ILE A 3 9.27 -18.98 -28.90
CA ILE A 3 8.60 -19.82 -27.89
C ILE A 3 7.51 -20.59 -28.62
N SER A 4 7.52 -21.90 -28.52
CA SER A 4 6.64 -22.79 -29.31
C SER A 4 5.70 -23.63 -28.42
N THR A 5 5.99 -23.79 -27.14
CA THR A 5 5.19 -24.59 -26.21
C THR A 5 4.81 -23.81 -24.96
N VAL A 6 3.79 -24.31 -24.22
CA VAL A 6 3.34 -23.72 -22.95
C VAL A 6 4.43 -23.84 -21.88
N GLU A 7 5.15 -24.96 -21.86
CA GLU A 7 6.25 -25.20 -20.92
C GLU A 7 7.40 -24.22 -21.14
N GLU A 8 7.77 -23.94 -22.41
CA GLU A 8 8.81 -22.94 -22.74
C GLU A 8 8.38 -21.53 -22.30
N LEU A 9 7.08 -21.18 -22.42
CA LEU A 9 6.55 -19.91 -21.97
C LEU A 9 6.60 -19.79 -20.44
N GLN A 10 6.24 -20.85 -19.72
CA GLN A 10 6.29 -20.89 -18.26
C GLN A 10 7.72 -20.72 -17.74
N GLU A 11 8.66 -21.44 -18.35
CA GLU A 11 10.07 -21.33 -17.99
C GLU A 11 10.64 -19.94 -18.30
N PHE A 12 10.31 -19.37 -19.46
CA PHE A 12 10.68 -17.98 -19.81
C PHE A 12 10.13 -16.98 -18.78
N TRP A 13 8.84 -17.10 -18.40
CA TRP A 13 8.21 -16.23 -17.42
C TRP A 13 8.88 -16.34 -16.06
N LYS A 14 9.16 -17.55 -15.59
CA LYS A 14 9.86 -17.80 -14.35
C LYS A 14 11.27 -17.17 -14.33
N GLN A 15 11.99 -17.24 -15.44
CA GLN A 15 13.29 -16.57 -15.58
C GLN A 15 13.14 -15.05 -15.51
N CYS A 16 12.14 -14.46 -16.17
CA CYS A 16 11.87 -13.03 -16.11
C CYS A 16 11.50 -12.57 -14.67
N GLU A 17 10.69 -13.33 -13.96
CA GLU A 17 10.32 -13.02 -12.57
C GLU A 17 11.52 -13.10 -11.63
N ASN A 18 12.35 -14.12 -11.78
CA ASN A 18 13.56 -14.27 -10.99
C ASN A 18 14.55 -13.11 -11.21
N LEU A 19 14.80 -12.75 -12.46
CA LEU A 19 15.63 -11.58 -12.78
C LEU A 19 14.99 -10.29 -12.27
N SER A 20 13.68 -10.11 -12.46
CA SER A 20 12.92 -8.96 -11.99
C SER A 20 13.10 -8.71 -10.48
N SER A 21 13.10 -9.77 -9.68
CA SER A 21 13.26 -9.66 -8.22
C SER A 21 14.65 -9.17 -7.76
N GLN A 22 15.66 -9.22 -8.64
CA GLN A 22 17.03 -8.84 -8.34
C GLN A 22 17.38 -7.41 -8.81
N ILE A 23 16.44 -6.73 -9.50
CA ILE A 23 16.69 -5.41 -10.07
C ILE A 23 16.63 -4.34 -8.98
N ASP A 24 17.64 -3.49 -8.93
CA ASP A 24 17.65 -2.25 -8.15
C ASP A 24 17.29 -1.04 -9.02
N LEU A 25 16.01 -0.67 -9.04
CA LEU A 25 15.53 0.51 -9.78
C LEU A 25 16.14 1.82 -9.30
N LYS A 26 16.51 1.92 -8.03
CA LYS A 26 17.14 3.10 -7.49
C LYS A 26 18.48 3.34 -8.17
N ASN A 27 19.27 2.30 -8.32
CA ASN A 27 20.58 2.37 -8.99
C ASN A 27 20.43 2.84 -10.46
N ILE A 28 19.47 2.24 -11.20
CA ILE A 28 19.20 2.65 -12.59
C ILE A 28 18.78 4.13 -12.64
N TRP A 29 17.92 4.55 -11.73
CA TRP A 29 17.44 5.93 -11.66
C TRP A 29 18.56 6.91 -11.29
N GLU A 30 19.46 6.58 -10.36
CA GLU A 30 20.60 7.41 -9.99
C GLU A 30 21.51 7.67 -11.18
N ILE A 31 21.75 6.65 -12.00
CA ILE A 31 22.58 6.78 -13.22
C ILE A 31 21.87 7.64 -14.28
N THR A 32 20.54 7.51 -14.41
CA THR A 32 19.74 8.21 -15.44
C THR A 32 19.23 9.58 -15.02
N ASN A 33 19.28 9.93 -13.74
CA ASN A 33 18.67 11.16 -13.19
C ASN A 33 19.26 12.48 -13.75
N GLY A 34 20.36 12.43 -14.47
CA GLY A 34 20.89 13.58 -15.20
C GLY A 34 20.36 13.73 -16.64
N THR A 35 19.51 12.81 -17.11
CA THR A 35 19.03 12.77 -18.49
C THR A 35 17.56 13.22 -18.51
N PRO A 36 17.20 14.42 -18.99
CA PRO A 36 15.82 14.93 -18.98
C PRO A 36 14.94 14.31 -20.08
N SER A 37 15.42 13.31 -20.79
CA SER A 37 14.76 12.67 -21.93
C SER A 37 14.24 11.29 -21.58
N PRO A 38 13.11 10.86 -22.15
CA PRO A 38 12.65 9.47 -22.02
C PRO A 38 13.69 8.49 -22.54
N VAL A 39 13.94 7.42 -21.80
CA VAL A 39 14.90 6.37 -22.12
C VAL A 39 14.16 5.12 -22.52
N SER A 40 14.56 4.49 -23.64
CA SER A 40 13.96 3.23 -24.07
C SER A 40 14.29 2.08 -23.12
N ILE A 41 13.41 1.07 -23.06
CA ILE A 41 13.65 -0.12 -22.23
C ILE A 41 14.96 -0.81 -22.58
N LYS A 42 15.29 -0.86 -23.86
CA LYS A 42 16.55 -1.45 -24.35
C LYS A 42 17.76 -0.72 -23.77
N ASN A 43 17.77 0.60 -23.84
CA ASN A 43 18.90 1.39 -23.33
C ASN A 43 19.03 1.25 -21.80
N LEU A 44 17.92 1.20 -21.06
CA LEU A 44 17.92 0.97 -19.62
C LEU A 44 18.45 -0.44 -19.28
N THR A 45 18.10 -1.43 -20.08
CA THR A 45 18.56 -2.81 -19.94
C THR A 45 20.08 -2.90 -20.19
N GLU A 46 20.56 -2.28 -21.27
CA GLU A 46 21.98 -2.21 -21.57
C GLU A 46 22.79 -1.44 -20.53
N LEU A 47 22.17 -0.40 -19.94
CA LEU A 47 22.79 0.39 -18.87
C LEU A 47 22.98 -0.43 -17.60
N TYR A 48 22.03 -1.30 -17.27
CA TYR A 48 22.03 -2.08 -16.02
C TYR A 48 22.87 -3.35 -16.11
N TRP A 49 22.74 -4.13 -17.20
CA TRP A 49 23.43 -5.41 -17.38
C TRP A 49 24.60 -5.37 -18.36
N GLY A 50 24.80 -4.24 -19.06
CA GLY A 50 25.80 -4.11 -20.10
C GLY A 50 25.26 -4.43 -21.51
N PRO A 51 26.11 -4.41 -22.55
CA PRO A 51 25.68 -4.48 -23.94
C PRO A 51 25.17 -5.87 -24.40
N ILE A 52 25.42 -6.92 -23.62
CA ILE A 52 25.02 -8.29 -23.95
C ILE A 52 23.69 -8.62 -23.23
N THR A 53 22.60 -8.04 -23.71
CA THR A 53 21.27 -8.28 -23.18
C THR A 53 20.38 -8.99 -24.18
N ASN A 54 19.29 -9.59 -23.69
CA ASN A 54 18.29 -10.29 -24.50
C ASN A 54 16.88 -9.91 -24.03
N THR A 55 15.88 -10.42 -24.74
CA THR A 55 14.46 -10.18 -24.46
C THR A 55 14.06 -10.54 -23.01
N THR A 56 14.70 -11.54 -22.38
CA THR A 56 14.41 -11.89 -20.97
C THR A 56 14.76 -10.75 -20.03
N HIS A 57 15.90 -10.07 -20.24
CA HIS A 57 16.32 -8.90 -19.45
C HIS A 57 15.36 -7.72 -19.66
N GLU A 58 14.96 -7.44 -20.90
CA GLU A 58 13.99 -6.37 -21.20
C GLU A 58 12.63 -6.62 -20.54
N VAL A 59 12.09 -7.84 -20.65
CA VAL A 59 10.82 -8.21 -20.02
C VAL A 59 10.94 -8.17 -18.48
N ALA A 60 12.05 -8.65 -17.91
CA ALA A 60 12.27 -8.58 -16.46
C ALA A 60 12.28 -7.14 -15.96
N LEU A 61 12.92 -6.23 -16.69
CA LEU A 61 12.97 -4.81 -16.35
C LEU A 61 11.59 -4.15 -16.46
N VAL A 62 10.82 -4.44 -17.53
CA VAL A 62 9.44 -3.96 -17.67
C VAL A 62 8.58 -4.42 -16.50
N LEU A 63 8.59 -5.71 -16.17
CA LEU A 63 7.85 -6.26 -15.04
C LEU A 63 8.17 -5.57 -13.72
N HIS A 64 9.45 -5.24 -13.50
CA HIS A 64 9.88 -4.55 -12.30
C HIS A 64 9.44 -3.09 -12.27
N MET A 65 9.53 -2.39 -13.40
CA MET A 65 9.08 -1.00 -13.54
C MET A 65 7.57 -0.84 -13.38
N GLU A 66 6.77 -1.77 -13.89
CA GLU A 66 5.31 -1.76 -13.71
C GLU A 66 4.89 -1.97 -12.24
N ARG A 67 5.65 -2.77 -11.50
CA ARG A 67 5.42 -2.98 -10.06
C ARG A 67 5.91 -1.79 -9.21
N GLY A 68 6.93 -1.09 -9.67
CA GLY A 68 7.64 -0.03 -8.92
C GLY A 68 7.64 1.32 -9.61
N GLN A 69 6.49 2.01 -9.68
CA GLN A 69 6.37 3.35 -10.30
C GLN A 69 7.01 4.49 -9.47
N GLU A 70 7.98 4.18 -8.60
CA GLU A 70 8.56 5.16 -7.69
C GLU A 70 9.55 6.08 -8.39
N TYR A 71 10.40 5.53 -9.23
CA TYR A 71 11.55 6.22 -9.85
C TYR A 71 11.31 6.68 -11.27
N PHE A 72 10.43 6.01 -12.00
CA PHE A 72 10.18 6.28 -13.42
C PHE A 72 8.69 6.53 -13.68
N LYS A 73 8.42 7.31 -14.72
CA LYS A 73 7.10 7.46 -15.32
C LYS A 73 7.12 6.79 -16.68
N CYS A 74 6.16 5.90 -16.94
CA CYS A 74 5.96 5.31 -18.26
C CYS A 74 5.44 6.38 -19.24
N ASP A 75 6.05 6.46 -20.41
CA ASP A 75 5.68 7.35 -21.52
C ASP A 75 5.69 6.52 -22.81
N GLY A 76 4.60 5.84 -23.08
CA GLY A 76 4.48 4.89 -24.18
C GLY A 76 5.48 3.73 -24.06
N ASN A 77 6.45 3.64 -24.97
CA ASN A 77 7.50 2.62 -24.97
C ASN A 77 8.81 3.07 -24.29
N SER A 78 8.76 4.20 -23.58
CA SER A 78 9.92 4.79 -22.93
C SER A 78 9.64 5.08 -21.47
N TYR A 79 10.68 5.29 -20.69
CA TYR A 79 10.60 5.58 -19.27
C TYR A 79 11.31 6.91 -18.99
N LEU A 80 10.58 7.83 -18.37
CA LEU A 80 11.12 9.13 -17.96
C LEU A 80 11.53 9.06 -16.50
N PRO A 81 12.83 9.30 -16.16
CA PRO A 81 13.26 9.38 -14.77
C PRO A 81 12.53 10.52 -14.05
N LYS A 82 12.01 10.26 -12.87
CA LYS A 82 11.38 11.30 -12.03
C LYS A 82 12.45 12.17 -11.39
N SER A 83 12.11 13.44 -11.13
CA SER A 83 13.02 14.34 -10.43
C SER A 83 13.31 13.85 -9.00
N ARG A 84 14.43 14.27 -8.44
CA ARG A 84 14.85 13.92 -7.08
C ARG A 84 13.82 14.37 -6.04
N GLU A 85 13.25 15.56 -6.23
CA GLU A 85 12.20 16.08 -5.36
C GLU A 85 10.94 15.19 -5.38
N SER A 86 10.50 14.78 -6.58
CA SER A 86 9.32 13.92 -6.76
C SER A 86 9.51 12.55 -6.10
N VAL A 87 10.68 11.95 -6.22
CA VAL A 87 11.00 10.66 -5.58
C VAL A 87 11.01 10.82 -4.06
N LEU A 88 11.67 11.85 -3.53
CA LEU A 88 11.71 12.12 -2.09
C LEU A 88 10.32 12.37 -1.51
N GLU A 89 9.47 13.10 -2.23
CA GLU A 89 8.09 13.35 -1.80
C GLU A 89 7.27 12.04 -1.77
N MET A 90 7.41 11.20 -2.80
CA MET A 90 6.75 9.88 -2.81
C MET A 90 7.23 8.98 -1.67
N GLN A 91 8.53 8.97 -1.37
CA GLN A 91 9.10 8.22 -0.25
C GLN A 91 8.59 8.70 1.10
N LYS A 92 8.52 10.02 1.30
CA LYS A 92 7.92 10.62 2.50
C LYS A 92 6.45 10.21 2.66
N ARG A 93 5.66 10.28 1.59
CA ARG A 93 4.25 9.87 1.61
C ARG A 93 4.08 8.38 1.92
N LYS A 94 4.93 7.52 1.38
CA LYS A 94 4.94 6.07 1.68
C LYS A 94 5.28 5.83 3.15
N GLU A 95 6.31 6.48 3.66
CA GLU A 95 6.74 6.32 5.04
C GLU A 95 5.66 6.85 6.01
N GLN A 96 5.04 8.01 5.71
CA GLN A 96 3.94 8.52 6.50
C GLN A 96 2.76 7.53 6.55
N LYS A 97 2.34 6.98 5.40
CA LYS A 97 1.29 5.96 5.36
C LYS A 97 1.65 4.72 6.18
N ARG A 98 2.91 4.27 6.13
CA ARG A 98 3.36 3.12 6.92
C ARG A 98 3.26 3.41 8.41
N GLN A 99 3.71 4.60 8.85
CA GLN A 99 3.63 5.04 10.24
C GLN A 99 2.17 5.19 10.70
N ASP A 100 1.31 5.75 9.86
CA ASP A 100 -0.11 5.91 10.17
C ASP A 100 -0.80 4.55 10.32
N LEU A 101 -0.50 3.58 9.47
CA LEU A 101 -1.01 2.20 9.59
C LEU A 101 -0.50 1.51 10.86
N GLU A 102 0.76 1.68 11.19
CA GLU A 102 1.35 1.12 12.42
C GLU A 102 0.69 1.73 13.67
N ARG A 103 0.54 3.05 13.73
CA ARG A 103 -0.18 3.75 14.82
C ARG A 103 -1.62 3.28 14.94
N THR A 104 -2.34 3.19 13.82
CA THR A 104 -3.71 2.67 13.77
C THR A 104 -3.79 1.26 14.36
N SER A 105 -2.88 0.37 13.96
CA SER A 105 -2.84 -1.01 14.45
C SER A 105 -2.56 -1.09 15.96
N ILE A 106 -1.62 -0.28 16.45
CA ILE A 106 -1.31 -0.19 17.89
C ILE A 106 -2.51 0.35 18.67
N PHE A 107 -3.15 1.41 18.17
CA PHE A 107 -4.31 2.01 18.82
C PHE A 107 -5.48 1.05 18.95
N ILE A 108 -5.83 0.32 17.88
CA ILE A 108 -6.89 -0.69 17.92
C ILE A 108 -6.55 -1.82 18.88
N ARG A 109 -5.29 -2.27 18.91
CA ARG A 109 -4.87 -3.28 19.89
C ARG A 109 -5.05 -2.78 21.33
N ASN A 110 -4.72 -1.53 21.60
CA ASN A 110 -4.92 -0.91 22.90
C ASN A 110 -6.39 -0.80 23.26
N LEU A 111 -7.27 -0.42 22.32
CA LEU A 111 -8.72 -0.42 22.50
C LEU A 111 -9.24 -1.83 22.91
N LEU A 112 -8.81 -2.88 22.20
CA LEU A 112 -9.18 -4.26 22.51
C LEU A 112 -8.76 -4.70 23.92
N GLN A 113 -7.66 -4.16 24.43
CA GLN A 113 -7.14 -4.45 25.76
C GLN A 113 -7.71 -3.54 26.86
N GLY A 114 -8.59 -2.60 26.51
CA GLY A 114 -9.12 -1.61 27.44
C GLY A 114 -8.10 -0.54 27.84
N ASN A 115 -7.00 -0.42 27.13
CA ASN A 115 -5.90 0.51 27.41
C ASN A 115 -6.02 1.74 26.52
N LEU A 116 -6.82 2.72 26.94
CA LEU A 116 -6.85 4.02 26.25
C LEU A 116 -5.66 4.88 26.66
N PRO A 117 -4.98 5.53 25.69
CA PRO A 117 -4.00 6.56 26.02
C PRO A 117 -4.67 7.75 26.73
N GLN A 118 -3.94 8.42 27.62
CA GLN A 118 -4.45 9.58 28.37
C GLN A 118 -4.82 10.75 27.45
N GLU A 119 -4.10 10.91 26.36
CA GLU A 119 -4.39 11.90 25.31
C GLU A 119 -4.56 11.20 23.98
N ILE A 120 -5.71 11.40 23.35
CA ILE A 120 -6.04 10.88 22.04
C ILE A 120 -6.04 12.07 21.07
N THR A 121 -5.10 12.12 20.14
CA THR A 121 -4.93 13.23 19.20
C THR A 121 -4.67 12.76 17.78
N GLY A 122 -4.90 13.63 16.81
CA GLY A 122 -4.60 13.36 15.41
C GLY A 122 -5.37 12.16 14.86
N ILE A 123 -4.65 11.21 14.27
CA ILE A 123 -5.24 10.05 13.57
C ILE A 123 -6.01 9.11 14.51
N GLU A 124 -5.58 8.98 15.75
CA GLU A 124 -6.26 8.15 16.74
C GLU A 124 -7.62 8.73 17.13
N SER A 125 -7.73 10.06 17.25
CA SER A 125 -8.99 10.74 17.52
C SER A 125 -9.97 10.62 16.36
N GLU A 126 -9.48 10.78 15.12
CA GLU A 126 -10.30 10.59 13.91
C GLU A 126 -10.78 9.14 13.80
N LEU A 127 -9.90 8.17 14.07
CA LEU A 127 -10.26 6.75 14.06
C LEU A 127 -11.30 6.40 15.11
N LEU A 128 -11.13 6.89 16.35
CA LEU A 128 -12.09 6.67 17.43
C LEU A 128 -13.47 7.25 17.08
N HIS A 129 -13.50 8.45 16.50
CA HIS A 129 -14.73 9.05 16.01
C HIS A 129 -15.39 8.14 14.95
N HIS A 130 -14.65 7.67 13.95
CA HIS A 130 -15.21 6.78 12.92
C HIS A 130 -15.70 5.46 13.50
N ILE A 131 -14.98 4.85 14.44
CA ILE A 131 -15.40 3.62 15.13
C ILE A 131 -16.71 3.86 15.88
N ARG A 132 -16.83 4.99 16.61
CA ARG A 132 -18.02 5.35 17.36
C ARG A 132 -19.23 5.55 16.45
N GLU A 133 -19.10 6.37 15.43
CA GLU A 133 -20.17 6.65 14.48
C GLU A 133 -20.63 5.38 13.74
N TYR A 134 -19.70 4.50 13.38
CA TYR A 134 -20.04 3.26 12.73
C TYR A 134 -20.70 2.26 13.70
N ALA A 135 -20.31 2.20 14.96
CA ALA A 135 -20.98 1.39 15.97
C ALA A 135 -22.46 1.82 16.16
N ILE A 136 -22.72 3.14 16.08
CA ILE A 136 -24.06 3.71 16.26
C ILE A 136 -24.91 3.56 14.99
N HIS A 137 -24.39 3.93 13.83
CA HIS A 137 -25.16 4.09 12.59
C HIS A 137 -24.96 2.94 11.59
N GLY A 138 -23.95 2.08 11.78
CA GLY A 138 -23.66 0.97 10.88
C GLY A 138 -23.41 1.43 9.44
N THR A 139 -24.07 0.76 8.51
CA THR A 139 -23.98 1.05 7.06
C THR A 139 -24.58 2.40 6.65
N GLU A 140 -25.39 3.04 7.50
CA GLU A 140 -25.96 4.37 7.26
C GLU A 140 -24.93 5.49 7.48
N TYR A 141 -23.81 5.18 8.13
CA TYR A 141 -22.74 6.16 8.33
C TYR A 141 -22.11 6.58 7.01
N GLN A 142 -22.06 7.90 6.74
CA GLN A 142 -21.59 8.44 5.45
C GLN A 142 -20.14 8.06 5.10
N SER A 143 -19.28 7.88 6.11
CA SER A 143 -17.87 7.48 5.93
C SER A 143 -17.66 5.98 6.22
N ASN A 144 -18.66 5.13 6.03
CA ASN A 144 -18.59 3.69 6.29
C ASN A 144 -17.42 3.01 5.56
N GLN A 145 -17.12 3.42 4.31
CA GLN A 145 -16.01 2.87 3.53
C GLN A 145 -14.66 3.09 4.22
N LYS A 146 -14.44 4.25 4.85
CA LYS A 146 -13.21 4.49 5.63
C LYS A 146 -13.03 3.50 6.77
N VAL A 147 -14.12 3.17 7.47
CA VAL A 147 -14.09 2.18 8.56
C VAL A 147 -13.77 0.79 8.03
N HIS A 148 -14.39 0.40 6.91
CA HIS A 148 -14.09 -0.86 6.24
C HIS A 148 -12.62 -0.95 5.79
N ASP A 149 -12.07 0.13 5.23
CA ASP A 149 -10.68 0.17 4.78
C ASP A 149 -9.69 0.10 5.95
N LEU A 150 -10.01 0.77 7.06
CA LEU A 150 -9.16 0.82 8.25
C LEU A 150 -9.21 -0.48 9.07
N LEU A 151 -10.41 -1.00 9.35
CA LEU A 151 -10.61 -2.17 10.20
C LEU A 151 -10.60 -3.48 9.43
N GLY A 152 -11.07 -3.50 8.19
CA GLY A 152 -11.10 -4.69 7.34
C GLY A 152 -9.71 -5.24 6.98
N SER A 153 -8.67 -4.41 7.06
CA SER A 153 -7.28 -4.84 6.89
C SER A 153 -6.72 -5.56 8.13
N LEU A 154 -7.32 -5.36 9.32
CA LEU A 154 -6.82 -5.86 10.60
C LEU A 154 -7.47 -7.18 11.02
N ASP A 155 -8.75 -7.37 10.68
CA ASP A 155 -9.46 -8.62 10.98
C ASP A 155 -10.35 -9.06 9.81
N ARG A 156 -9.85 -9.99 8.99
CA ARG A 156 -10.56 -10.55 7.83
C ARG A 156 -11.72 -11.48 8.19
N ASN A 157 -11.90 -11.83 9.48
CA ASN A 157 -12.88 -12.80 9.94
C ASN A 157 -14.15 -12.17 10.54
N THR A 158 -14.23 -10.86 10.66
CA THR A 158 -15.38 -10.18 11.29
C THR A 158 -16.57 -10.17 10.34
N ARG A 159 -17.59 -10.98 10.65
CA ARG A 159 -18.83 -11.06 9.88
C ARG A 159 -19.74 -9.84 10.09
N ASP A 160 -19.63 -9.18 11.24
CA ASP A 160 -20.41 -7.99 11.61
C ASP A 160 -19.47 -6.90 12.13
N LEU A 161 -19.11 -5.97 11.23
CA LEU A 161 -18.20 -4.88 11.54
C LEU A 161 -18.83 -3.88 12.54
N GLN A 162 -20.15 -3.70 12.54
CA GLN A 162 -20.83 -2.81 13.47
C GLN A 162 -20.71 -3.35 14.90
N GLN A 163 -20.98 -4.64 15.08
CA GLN A 163 -20.81 -5.30 16.39
C GLN A 163 -19.36 -5.25 16.84
N TYR A 164 -18.41 -5.46 15.94
CA TYR A 164 -16.98 -5.35 16.26
C TYR A 164 -16.60 -3.95 16.75
N CYS A 165 -17.06 -2.89 16.09
CA CYS A 165 -16.85 -1.51 16.54
C CYS A 165 -17.44 -1.26 17.93
N PHE A 166 -18.65 -1.79 18.18
CA PHE A 166 -19.30 -1.71 19.49
C PHE A 166 -18.47 -2.41 20.57
N ASP A 167 -18.02 -3.63 20.30
CA ASP A 167 -17.21 -4.43 21.24
C ASP A 167 -15.85 -3.74 21.56
N LEU A 168 -15.23 -3.08 20.57
CA LEU A 168 -14.05 -2.24 20.79
C LEU A 168 -14.32 -1.11 21.79
N LEU A 169 -15.44 -0.41 21.64
CA LEU A 169 -15.80 0.71 22.53
C LEU A 169 -16.17 0.23 23.95
N VAL A 170 -16.82 -0.92 24.05
CA VAL A 170 -17.10 -1.55 25.35
C VAL A 170 -15.81 -1.99 26.02
N SER A 171 -14.87 -2.61 25.30
CA SER A 171 -13.59 -3.03 25.84
C SER A 171 -12.75 -1.84 26.32
N ALA A 172 -12.87 -0.71 25.65
CA ALA A 172 -12.23 0.54 26.01
C ALA A 172 -12.93 1.30 27.17
N GLY A 173 -14.05 0.82 27.66
CA GLY A 173 -14.84 1.48 28.71
C GLY A 173 -15.56 2.76 28.26
N LEU A 174 -15.71 2.95 26.93
CA LEU A 174 -16.37 4.11 26.34
C LEU A 174 -17.89 3.88 26.17
N PHE A 175 -18.29 2.63 26.05
CA PHE A 175 -19.70 2.20 26.02
C PHE A 175 -19.95 1.17 27.11
N SER A 176 -21.19 1.12 27.61
CA SER A 176 -21.65 0.04 28.50
C SER A 176 -22.12 -1.15 27.66
N LYS A 177 -21.89 -2.36 28.15
CA LYS A 177 -22.31 -3.58 27.45
C LYS A 177 -23.83 -3.66 27.25
N ASP A 178 -24.60 -3.09 28.18
CA ASP A 178 -26.07 -3.09 28.18
C ASP A 178 -26.66 -1.75 27.69
N GLU A 179 -25.83 -0.87 27.11
CA GLU A 179 -26.25 0.44 26.64
C GLU A 179 -27.01 0.33 25.32
N PRO A 180 -28.26 0.81 25.24
CA PRO A 180 -28.99 0.80 23.99
C PRO A 180 -28.37 1.76 22.99
N ILE A 181 -27.96 1.27 21.82
CA ILE A 181 -27.34 2.06 20.74
C ILE A 181 -28.26 3.22 20.30
N GLU A 182 -29.58 3.04 20.40
CA GLU A 182 -30.59 4.02 20.05
C GLU A 182 -30.47 5.35 20.82
N ILE A 183 -29.92 5.34 22.05
CA ILE A 183 -29.71 6.54 22.85
C ILE A 183 -28.68 7.48 22.19
N HIS A 184 -27.75 6.94 21.44
CA HIS A 184 -26.71 7.71 20.76
C HIS A 184 -27.10 8.20 19.35
N ARG A 185 -28.29 7.80 18.84
CA ARG A 185 -28.82 8.22 17.53
C ARG A 185 -29.61 9.53 17.56
N ALA A 186 -29.85 10.09 18.74
CA ALA A 186 -30.61 11.33 18.92
C ALA A 186 -29.68 12.59 18.77
#